data_bbd060f88abc5f35b6f195d1c11d0fff
#
_entry.id   bbd060f88abc5f35b6f195d1c11d0fff
#
_cell.length_a   1.000
_cell.length_b   1.000
_cell.length_c   1.000
_cell.angle_alpha   90.00
_cell.angle_beta   90.00
_cell.angle_gamma   90.00
#
_symmetry.space_group_name_H-M   'P 1'
#
loop_
_entity.id
_entity.type
_entity.pdbx_description
1 polymer ?
#
loop_
_entity_poly.entity_id
_entity_poly.type
_entity_poly.pdbx_seq_one_letter_code
_entity_poly.pdbx_strand_id
1 'polypeptide(L)'
;MAKADEGTDYIRVTLARLVPEHGQGRVVILKTYKDPKSYYMDGATLVFNRPLGIRRNKVVLPAGYELVGCTVASQVLMEKDGRIAISFMHAGAGEAPLILRAVKDAQVGAAALPHAATRDKSWESPFAGETERARLTERAYEDRDIVYFLQQPETHSFSLYHDYTERRAGVNGYANVVRDGSVASHPSAYVLDTGAQLKATEMSGAEMAASKINTGETVDPKARVVVIPFTAVKEGETLRLRIAETYTAPISYKLDGDELVFDRTLGRPRNAVVLPSGWYVTASAEPATVSLLPDGRVRLEYWDDRPEAADVLLKAKRRVEK
;
A
#
# COMPACT_ATOMS: atom_id res chain seq x y z
N MET A 1 31.78 -11.75 29.74
CA MET A 1 32.30 -12.18 28.44
C MET A 1 31.40 -13.34 27.95
N ALA A 2 30.68 -13.16 26.85
CA ALA A 2 29.99 -14.27 26.24
C ALA A 2 31.05 -15.25 25.70
N LYS A 3 30.93 -16.55 26.01
CA LYS A 3 31.73 -17.60 25.39
C LYS A 3 31.33 -17.70 23.93
N ALA A 4 32.31 -17.72 23.05
CA ALA A 4 32.07 -18.05 21.65
C ALA A 4 31.62 -19.51 21.55
N ASP A 5 30.55 -19.77 20.80
CA ASP A 5 30.15 -21.15 20.48
C ASP A 5 31.21 -21.80 19.60
N GLU A 6 31.47 -23.08 19.82
CA GLU A 6 32.40 -23.86 19.03
C GLU A 6 31.99 -23.81 17.54
N GLY A 7 32.91 -23.42 16.66
CA GLY A 7 32.65 -23.31 15.22
C GLY A 7 32.13 -21.96 14.71
N THR A 8 32.07 -20.95 15.57
CA THR A 8 31.66 -19.56 15.16
C THR A 8 32.89 -18.66 15.08
N ASP A 9 33.14 -18.04 13.93
CA ASP A 9 34.18 -17.02 13.77
C ASP A 9 33.74 -15.66 14.28
N TYR A 10 34.58 -15.03 15.07
CA TYR A 10 34.33 -13.72 15.66
C TYR A 10 35.34 -12.69 15.17
N ILE A 11 34.85 -11.49 14.86
CA ILE A 11 35.69 -10.33 14.66
C ILE A 11 35.68 -9.52 15.97
N ARG A 12 36.82 -9.49 16.65
CA ARG A 12 36.98 -8.65 17.85
C ARG A 12 37.47 -7.25 17.45
N VAL A 13 36.73 -6.24 17.86
CA VAL A 13 37.12 -4.83 17.68
C VAL A 13 37.45 -4.25 19.06
N THR A 14 38.69 -3.80 19.26
CA THR A 14 39.12 -3.09 20.48
C THR A 14 38.94 -1.61 20.23
N LEU A 15 38.21 -0.94 21.13
CA LEU A 15 38.01 0.50 21.05
C LEU A 15 39.26 1.23 21.53
N ALA A 16 39.63 2.32 20.87
CA ALA A 16 40.79 3.14 21.24
C ALA A 16 40.61 3.85 22.60
N ARG A 17 39.37 4.02 23.03
CA ARG A 17 39.01 4.62 24.32
C ARG A 17 37.88 3.83 24.96
N LEU A 18 37.86 3.76 26.27
CA LEU A 18 36.74 3.22 27.02
C LEU A 18 35.51 4.09 26.83
N VAL A 19 34.35 3.46 26.71
CA VAL A 19 33.07 4.16 26.77
C VAL A 19 32.75 4.42 28.23
N PRO A 20 32.59 5.69 28.65
CA PRO A 20 32.23 6.01 30.04
C PRO A 20 30.89 5.40 30.43
N GLU A 21 30.68 5.22 31.74
CA GLU A 21 29.35 4.87 32.25
C GLU A 21 28.35 5.95 31.82
N HIS A 22 27.22 5.52 31.28
CA HIS A 22 26.19 6.36 30.63
C HIS A 22 26.65 7.11 29.36
N GLY A 23 27.86 6.85 28.86
CA GLY A 23 28.36 7.41 27.61
C GLY A 23 28.02 6.56 26.38
N GLN A 24 28.32 7.08 25.20
CA GLN A 24 28.11 6.41 23.92
C GLN A 24 29.39 6.40 23.08
N GLY A 25 29.66 5.26 22.46
CA GLY A 25 30.69 5.12 21.44
C GLY A 25 30.06 4.82 20.10
N ARG A 26 30.50 5.53 19.05
CA ARG A 26 30.11 5.22 17.66
C ARG A 26 31.23 4.46 16.97
N VAL A 27 30.88 3.32 16.39
CA VAL A 27 31.80 2.50 15.63
C VAL A 27 31.21 2.25 14.25
N VAL A 28 32.02 2.48 13.21
CA VAL A 28 31.69 2.09 11.83
C VAL A 28 32.41 0.80 11.53
N ILE A 29 31.68 -0.23 11.17
CA ILE A 29 32.23 -1.54 10.83
C ILE A 29 31.91 -1.80 9.36
N LEU A 30 32.95 -1.88 8.52
CA LEU A 30 32.83 -2.21 7.11
C LEU A 30 33.16 -3.71 6.93
N LYS A 31 32.28 -4.45 6.29
CA LYS A 31 32.43 -5.89 6.05
C LYS A 31 31.98 -6.23 4.63
N THR A 32 32.63 -7.23 4.04
CA THR A 32 32.18 -7.85 2.82
C THR A 32 31.84 -9.30 3.12
N TYR A 33 30.66 -9.72 2.71
CA TYR A 33 30.21 -11.10 2.85
C TYR A 33 30.06 -11.76 1.49
N LYS A 34 30.39 -13.04 1.42
CA LYS A 34 29.97 -13.95 0.37
C LYS A 34 28.98 -14.92 0.98
N ASP A 35 27.70 -14.74 0.70
CA ASP A 35 26.62 -15.53 1.28
C ASP A 35 25.63 -15.96 0.20
N PRO A 36 25.93 -17.03 -0.54
CA PRO A 36 25.09 -17.50 -1.63
C PRO A 36 23.74 -18.06 -1.17
N LYS A 37 23.56 -18.32 0.13
CA LYS A 37 22.27 -18.75 0.69
C LYS A 37 21.30 -17.58 0.88
N SER A 38 21.84 -16.39 1.16
CA SER A 38 21.03 -15.18 1.40
C SER A 38 20.99 -14.23 0.22
N TYR A 39 21.97 -14.31 -0.70
CA TYR A 39 22.08 -13.41 -1.85
C TYR A 39 22.40 -14.19 -3.11
N TYR A 40 21.42 -14.34 -4.00
CA TYR A 40 21.49 -15.21 -5.16
C TYR A 40 20.57 -14.77 -6.29
N MET A 41 20.76 -15.37 -7.46
CA MET A 41 19.84 -15.24 -8.59
C MET A 41 18.86 -16.42 -8.60
N ASP A 42 17.56 -16.12 -8.72
CA ASP A 42 16.47 -17.06 -9.00
C ASP A 42 15.94 -16.74 -10.41
N GLY A 43 16.44 -17.48 -11.40
CA GLY A 43 16.25 -17.11 -12.80
C GLY A 43 16.82 -15.71 -13.08
N ALA A 44 15.98 -14.82 -13.57
CA ALA A 44 16.32 -13.39 -13.83
C ALA A 44 16.16 -12.48 -12.59
N THR A 45 15.69 -13.02 -11.47
CA THR A 45 15.41 -12.28 -10.26
C THR A 45 16.56 -12.34 -9.28
N LEU A 46 17.08 -11.21 -8.88
CA LEU A 46 17.99 -11.07 -7.75
C LEU A 46 17.20 -11.19 -6.46
N VAL A 47 17.64 -12.09 -5.58
CA VAL A 47 17.00 -12.32 -4.28
C VAL A 47 18.00 -12.02 -3.16
N PHE A 48 17.56 -11.19 -2.22
CA PHE A 48 18.19 -11.03 -0.92
C PHE A 48 17.22 -11.50 0.15
N ASN A 49 17.49 -12.68 0.71
CA ASN A 49 16.66 -13.33 1.72
C ASN A 49 17.49 -13.51 2.99
N ARG A 50 17.35 -12.56 3.89
CA ARG A 50 18.14 -12.58 5.13
C ARG A 50 17.37 -11.91 6.27
N PRO A 51 17.19 -12.58 7.41
CA PRO A 51 16.69 -11.93 8.61
C PRO A 51 17.72 -10.91 9.12
N LEU A 52 17.25 -9.74 9.53
CA LEU A 52 18.08 -8.62 9.98
C LEU A 52 17.77 -8.27 11.43
N GLY A 53 18.77 -8.43 12.32
CA GLY A 53 18.61 -8.24 13.77
C GLY A 53 18.82 -6.80 14.27
N ILE A 54 19.09 -5.85 13.37
CA ILE A 54 19.26 -4.43 13.73
C ILE A 54 17.95 -3.69 13.50
N ARG A 55 17.60 -2.77 14.40
CA ARG A 55 16.31 -2.07 14.32
C ARG A 55 16.16 -1.19 13.08
N ARG A 56 17.23 -0.47 12.69
CA ARG A 56 17.24 0.40 11.50
C ARG A 56 18.10 -0.21 10.42
N ASN A 57 17.51 -0.48 9.29
CA ASN A 57 18.16 -1.11 8.17
C ASN A 57 17.98 -0.30 6.90
N LYS A 58 19.00 -0.32 6.05
CA LYS A 58 18.96 0.20 4.70
C LYS A 58 19.63 -0.80 3.79
N VAL A 59 18.92 -1.26 2.76
CA VAL A 59 19.47 -2.09 1.69
C VAL A 59 19.46 -1.29 0.41
N VAL A 60 20.58 -1.28 -0.30
CA VAL A 60 20.71 -0.58 -1.59
C VAL A 60 20.91 -1.62 -2.67
N LEU A 61 20.05 -1.63 -3.65
CA LEU A 61 20.14 -2.53 -4.81
C LEU A 61 21.36 -2.19 -5.67
N PRO A 62 21.92 -3.15 -6.40
CA PRO A 62 22.94 -2.87 -7.41
C PRO A 62 22.40 -1.92 -8.48
N ALA A 63 23.30 -1.20 -9.17
CA ALA A 63 22.92 -0.32 -10.25
C ALA A 63 22.16 -1.06 -11.37
N GLY A 64 21.12 -0.45 -11.90
CA GLY A 64 20.27 -1.01 -12.96
C GLY A 64 19.28 -2.09 -12.50
N TYR A 65 19.10 -2.28 -11.18
CA TYR A 65 18.07 -3.16 -10.65
C TYR A 65 16.87 -2.39 -10.14
N GLU A 66 15.68 -2.88 -10.43
CA GLU A 66 14.39 -2.36 -9.99
C GLU A 66 13.81 -3.26 -8.89
N LEU A 67 13.19 -2.64 -7.88
CA LEU A 67 12.52 -3.35 -6.81
C LEU A 67 11.18 -3.93 -7.32
N VAL A 68 11.00 -5.24 -7.18
CA VAL A 68 9.77 -5.95 -7.54
C VAL A 68 9.16 -6.72 -6.38
N GLY A 69 9.85 -6.81 -5.25
CA GLY A 69 9.31 -7.44 -4.04
C GLY A 69 10.03 -6.98 -2.78
N CYS A 70 9.27 -6.72 -1.72
CA CYS A 70 9.76 -6.43 -0.37
C CYS A 70 8.72 -6.90 0.64
N THR A 71 9.09 -7.86 1.50
CA THR A 71 8.18 -8.46 2.50
C THR A 71 8.00 -7.62 3.76
N VAL A 72 8.86 -6.64 3.99
CA VAL A 72 8.81 -5.74 5.14
C VAL A 72 8.39 -4.36 4.66
N ALA A 73 7.43 -3.74 5.33
CA ALA A 73 7.00 -2.39 5.01
C ALA A 73 8.19 -1.43 5.08
N SER A 74 8.51 -0.80 3.96
CA SER A 74 9.75 -0.05 3.76
C SER A 74 9.50 1.22 2.96
N GLN A 75 10.24 2.27 3.31
CA GLN A 75 10.38 3.42 2.44
C GLN A 75 11.31 3.06 1.27
N VAL A 76 10.98 3.55 0.10
CA VAL A 76 11.79 3.39 -1.12
C VAL A 76 12.28 4.76 -1.56
N LEU A 77 13.54 4.85 -1.95
CA LEU A 77 14.13 6.08 -2.45
C LEU A 77 15.20 5.78 -3.49
N MET A 78 15.11 6.41 -4.64
CA MET A 78 16.21 6.43 -5.61
C MET A 78 17.32 7.35 -5.11
N GLU A 79 18.51 6.82 -4.97
CA GLU A 79 19.73 7.57 -4.62
C GLU A 79 20.17 8.44 -5.82
N LYS A 80 21.04 9.40 -5.57
CA LYS A 80 21.56 10.31 -6.62
C LYS A 80 22.28 9.59 -7.76
N ASP A 81 22.82 8.40 -7.50
CA ASP A 81 23.50 7.56 -8.48
C ASP A 81 22.55 6.58 -9.22
N GLY A 82 21.24 6.72 -9.02
CA GLY A 82 20.21 5.93 -9.67
C GLY A 82 19.93 4.57 -9.03
N ARG A 83 20.64 4.21 -7.94
CA ARG A 83 20.34 2.97 -7.22
C ARG A 83 19.11 3.12 -6.33
N ILE A 84 18.35 2.06 -6.16
CA ILE A 84 17.18 2.03 -5.28
C ILE A 84 17.62 1.63 -3.87
N ALA A 85 17.31 2.47 -2.90
CA ALA A 85 17.48 2.22 -1.48
C ALA A 85 16.15 1.87 -0.83
N ILE A 86 16.15 0.84 -0.02
CA ILE A 86 15.01 0.33 0.74
C ILE A 86 15.35 0.48 2.23
N SER A 87 14.59 1.28 2.96
CA SER A 87 14.84 1.61 4.36
C SER A 87 13.65 1.25 5.23
N PHE A 88 13.90 0.59 6.35
CA PHE A 88 12.86 0.25 7.31
C PHE A 88 13.36 0.26 8.75
N MET A 89 12.42 0.33 9.67
CA MET A 89 12.67 0.18 11.09
C MET A 89 11.85 -1.00 11.63
N HIS A 90 12.53 -1.95 12.24
CA HIS A 90 11.90 -3.09 12.90
C HIS A 90 11.86 -2.84 14.40
N ALA A 91 10.68 -2.69 14.97
CA ALA A 91 10.47 -2.43 16.39
C ALA A 91 10.15 -3.70 17.20
N GLY A 92 9.87 -4.82 16.53
CA GLY A 92 9.54 -6.09 17.17
C GLY A 92 10.72 -6.75 17.88
N ALA A 93 10.42 -7.74 18.69
CA ALA A 93 11.43 -8.64 19.25
C ALA A 93 11.96 -9.59 18.18
N GLY A 94 13.27 -9.81 18.14
CA GLY A 94 13.91 -10.69 17.18
C GLY A 94 14.35 -10.00 15.90
N GLU A 95 14.47 -10.78 14.82
CA GLU A 95 14.98 -10.34 13.54
C GLU A 95 13.82 -10.04 12.56
N ALA A 96 13.99 -9.01 11.73
CA ALA A 96 13.06 -8.74 10.64
C ALA A 96 13.23 -9.77 9.50
N PRO A 97 12.20 -10.51 9.10
CA PRO A 97 12.29 -11.54 8.05
C PRO A 97 12.25 -10.90 6.66
N LEU A 98 13.35 -10.26 6.27
CA LEU A 98 13.42 -9.52 5.02
C LEU A 98 13.67 -10.44 3.82
N ILE A 99 12.78 -10.35 2.84
CA ILE A 99 13.01 -10.88 1.49
C ILE A 99 12.83 -9.72 0.51
N LEU A 100 13.89 -9.39 -0.21
CA LEU A 100 13.88 -8.45 -1.33
C LEU A 100 13.99 -9.21 -2.64
N ARG A 101 13.25 -8.79 -3.64
CA ARG A 101 13.35 -9.27 -5.03
C ARG A 101 13.55 -8.07 -5.94
N ALA A 102 14.50 -8.19 -6.84
CA ALA A 102 14.83 -7.16 -7.80
C ALA A 102 15.11 -7.78 -9.17
N VAL A 103 14.80 -7.05 -10.23
CA VAL A 103 15.06 -7.47 -11.61
C VAL A 103 15.87 -6.41 -12.31
N LYS A 104 16.71 -6.84 -13.23
CA LYS A 104 17.49 -5.96 -14.06
C LYS A 104 16.75 -5.76 -15.38
N ASP A 105 16.50 -4.49 -15.76
CA ASP A 105 15.83 -4.16 -17.02
C ASP A 105 14.54 -5.02 -17.24
N ALA A 106 13.57 -4.90 -16.32
CA ALA A 106 12.35 -5.71 -16.37
C ALA A 106 11.60 -5.52 -17.69
N GLN A 107 11.62 -6.53 -18.53
CA GLN A 107 10.74 -6.60 -19.70
C GLN A 107 9.33 -6.95 -19.19
N VAL A 108 8.40 -6.03 -19.37
CA VAL A 108 6.99 -6.27 -19.04
C VAL A 108 6.28 -6.80 -20.28
N GLY A 109 5.91 -8.08 -20.23
CA GLY A 109 4.92 -8.59 -21.15
C GLY A 109 3.58 -7.90 -20.92
N ALA A 110 3.01 -7.28 -21.95
CA ALA A 110 1.67 -6.72 -21.89
C ALA A 110 0.63 -7.84 -21.81
N ALA A 111 0.31 -8.29 -20.61
CA ALA A 111 -0.85 -9.12 -20.38
C ALA A 111 -2.04 -8.21 -20.04
N ALA A 112 -3.16 -8.38 -20.77
CA ALA A 112 -4.39 -7.67 -20.47
C ALA A 112 -4.84 -7.98 -19.04
N LEU A 113 -5.19 -6.92 -18.28
CA LEU A 113 -5.68 -7.06 -16.92
C LEU A 113 -6.99 -7.84 -16.89
N PRO A 114 -7.14 -8.84 -16.03
CA PRO A 114 -8.47 -9.24 -15.62
C PRO A 114 -9.08 -8.08 -14.81
N HIS A 115 -10.19 -7.54 -15.28
CA HIS A 115 -11.06 -6.74 -14.44
C HIS A 115 -11.50 -7.60 -13.25
N ALA A 116 -11.32 -7.08 -12.07
CA ALA A 116 -11.56 -7.74 -10.81
C ALA A 116 -10.55 -8.87 -10.52
N ALA A 117 -9.44 -8.52 -9.87
CA ALA A 117 -8.80 -9.50 -9.03
C ALA A 117 -9.86 -10.01 -8.05
N THR A 118 -10.27 -11.26 -8.20
CA THR A 118 -11.04 -11.93 -7.19
C THR A 118 -10.25 -11.82 -5.90
N ARG A 119 -10.86 -11.19 -4.90
CA ARG A 119 -10.28 -11.10 -3.55
C ARG A 119 -9.82 -12.50 -3.16
N ASP A 120 -8.56 -12.64 -2.81
CA ASP A 120 -8.08 -13.85 -2.19
C ASP A 120 -8.90 -14.09 -0.92
N LYS A 121 -9.62 -15.22 -0.85
CA LYS A 121 -10.44 -15.59 0.31
C LYS A 121 -9.62 -15.80 1.58
N SER A 122 -8.29 -15.89 1.48
CA SER A 122 -7.40 -15.94 2.66
C SER A 122 -7.43 -14.66 3.49
N TRP A 123 -8.14 -13.62 3.00
CA TRP A 123 -8.22 -12.32 3.61
C TRP A 123 -9.61 -12.03 4.17
N GLU A 124 -10.09 -12.83 5.07
CA GLU A 124 -11.20 -12.47 5.95
C GLU A 124 -10.66 -11.63 7.11
N SER A 125 -11.32 -10.48 7.36
CA SER A 125 -10.92 -9.62 8.47
C SER A 125 -10.89 -10.43 9.77
N PRO A 126 -9.81 -10.41 10.53
CA PRO A 126 -9.75 -11.07 11.84
C PRO A 126 -10.75 -10.47 12.83
N PHE A 127 -11.38 -9.35 12.48
CA PHE A 127 -12.41 -8.67 13.30
C PHE A 127 -13.84 -8.98 12.84
N ALA A 128 -14.03 -9.82 11.84
CA ALA A 128 -15.35 -10.30 11.45
C ALA A 128 -15.94 -11.12 12.60
N GLY A 129 -16.82 -10.52 13.40
CA GLY A 129 -17.47 -11.13 14.57
C GLY A 129 -17.19 -10.47 15.92
N GLU A 130 -16.21 -9.56 16.03
CA GLU A 130 -15.95 -8.82 17.26
C GLU A 130 -16.62 -7.43 17.24
N THR A 131 -17.93 -7.40 17.36
CA THR A 131 -18.74 -6.22 17.11
C THR A 131 -18.68 -5.14 18.18
N GLU A 132 -18.25 -5.42 19.41
CA GLU A 132 -18.36 -4.45 20.51
C GLU A 132 -17.09 -3.70 20.87
N ARG A 133 -15.91 -4.20 20.52
CA ARG A 133 -14.63 -3.58 20.88
C ARG A 133 -14.10 -2.57 19.87
N ALA A 134 -14.62 -2.58 18.66
CA ALA A 134 -14.09 -1.78 17.55
C ALA A 134 -14.84 -0.45 17.32
N ARG A 135 -15.58 0.04 18.29
CA ARG A 135 -16.41 1.26 18.15
C ARG A 135 -15.64 2.58 18.19
N LEU A 136 -14.31 2.58 18.08
CA LEU A 136 -13.55 3.78 18.34
C LEU A 136 -13.54 4.77 17.16
N THR A 137 -13.47 4.29 15.94
CA THR A 137 -13.51 5.11 14.72
C THR A 137 -14.07 4.31 13.56
N GLU A 138 -14.55 4.98 12.50
CA GLU A 138 -14.91 4.36 11.23
C GLU A 138 -13.80 3.41 10.71
N ARG A 139 -12.56 3.77 10.88
CA ARG A 139 -11.37 3.03 10.41
C ARG A 139 -11.22 1.67 11.10
N ALA A 140 -11.51 1.58 12.39
CA ALA A 140 -11.46 0.33 13.15
C ALA A 140 -12.78 -0.45 13.05
N TYR A 141 -13.86 0.24 12.70
CA TYR A 141 -15.23 -0.23 12.74
C TYR A 141 -15.71 -0.85 11.43
N GLU A 142 -15.29 -0.25 10.33
CA GLU A 142 -15.66 -0.69 8.99
C GLU A 142 -14.49 -1.38 8.31
N ASP A 143 -14.69 -2.61 7.92
CA ASP A 143 -13.71 -3.36 7.16
C ASP A 143 -13.63 -2.80 5.74
N ARG A 144 -12.60 -1.98 5.48
CA ARG A 144 -12.41 -1.31 4.21
C ARG A 144 -11.04 -1.60 3.62
N ASP A 145 -11.04 -1.94 2.35
CA ASP A 145 -9.86 -2.24 1.55
C ASP A 145 -9.97 -1.51 0.21
N ILE A 146 -9.02 -0.65 -0.10
CA ILE A 146 -9.05 0.13 -1.33
C ILE A 146 -7.83 -0.19 -2.18
N VAL A 147 -8.05 -0.49 -3.45
CA VAL A 147 -6.98 -0.68 -4.43
C VAL A 147 -7.10 0.36 -5.53
N TYR A 148 -6.05 1.14 -5.70
CA TYR A 148 -5.89 2.16 -6.74
C TYR A 148 -5.08 1.58 -7.89
N PHE A 149 -5.62 1.58 -9.09
CA PHE A 149 -4.92 1.19 -10.32
C PHE A 149 -4.60 2.44 -11.11
N LEU A 150 -3.35 2.89 -11.05
CA LEU A 150 -2.92 4.07 -11.77
C LEU A 150 -2.93 3.78 -13.28
N GLN A 151 -3.53 4.67 -14.06
CA GLN A 151 -3.44 4.67 -15.51
C GLN A 151 -2.16 5.40 -15.94
N GLN A 152 -1.88 5.53 -17.23
CA GLN A 152 -0.73 6.33 -17.65
C GLN A 152 -0.86 7.77 -17.12
N PRO A 153 0.20 8.37 -16.54
CA PRO A 153 0.08 9.61 -15.77
C PRO A 153 -0.37 10.82 -16.60
N GLU A 154 -0.22 10.76 -17.91
CA GLU A 154 -0.72 11.78 -18.85
C GLU A 154 -2.25 11.89 -18.82
N THR A 155 -2.93 10.87 -18.37
CA THR A 155 -4.40 10.86 -18.22
C THR A 155 -4.86 11.51 -16.92
N HIS A 156 -3.96 11.71 -15.95
CA HIS A 156 -4.28 12.13 -14.59
C HIS A 156 -5.32 11.24 -13.89
N SER A 157 -5.51 10.01 -14.38
CA SER A 157 -6.62 9.14 -13.99
C SER A 157 -6.14 7.85 -13.34
N PHE A 158 -6.93 7.36 -12.42
CA PHE A 158 -6.78 6.04 -11.82
C PHE A 158 -8.17 5.44 -11.57
N SER A 159 -8.30 4.16 -11.81
CA SER A 159 -9.47 3.41 -11.36
C SER A 159 -9.21 2.86 -9.97
N LEU A 160 -10.26 2.68 -9.21
CA LEU A 160 -10.18 2.04 -7.91
C LEU A 160 -11.35 1.08 -7.71
N TYR A 161 -11.14 0.08 -6.90
CA TYR A 161 -12.23 -0.56 -6.22
C TYR A 161 -12.03 -0.48 -4.70
N HIS A 162 -13.14 -0.58 -3.99
CA HIS A 162 -13.25 -0.41 -2.58
C HIS A 162 -14.19 -1.48 -2.04
N ASP A 163 -13.63 -2.40 -1.29
CA ASP A 163 -14.40 -3.40 -0.57
C ASP A 163 -14.78 -2.80 0.77
N TYR A 164 -16.05 -2.92 1.11
CA TYR A 164 -16.63 -2.27 2.26
C TYR A 164 -17.64 -3.20 2.95
N THR A 165 -17.57 -3.29 4.25
CA THR A 165 -18.53 -4.03 5.06
C THR A 165 -19.34 -3.08 5.91
N GLU A 166 -20.65 -2.96 5.63
CA GLU A 166 -21.57 -2.20 6.46
C GLU A 166 -22.16 -3.09 7.54
N ARG A 167 -22.16 -2.62 8.79
CA ARG A 167 -22.65 -3.32 9.97
C ARG A 167 -23.62 -2.50 10.80
N ARG A 168 -23.73 -1.21 10.53
CA ARG A 168 -24.57 -0.28 11.30
C ARG A 168 -26.04 -0.51 10.96
N ALA A 169 -26.82 -0.92 11.97
CA ALA A 169 -28.24 -1.13 11.81
C ALA A 169 -28.96 0.15 11.35
N GLY A 170 -29.85 0.03 10.38
CA GLY A 170 -30.61 1.14 9.81
C GLY A 170 -29.90 1.93 8.72
N VAL A 171 -28.60 1.68 8.46
CA VAL A 171 -27.91 2.27 7.32
C VAL A 171 -28.38 1.58 6.04
N ASN A 172 -28.74 2.38 5.03
CA ASN A 172 -29.29 1.93 3.75
C ASN A 172 -28.65 2.58 2.54
N GLY A 173 -27.45 3.15 2.72
CA GLY A 173 -26.68 3.72 1.62
C GLY A 173 -25.23 3.96 1.99
N TYR A 174 -24.37 3.92 0.98
CA TYR A 174 -22.99 4.33 1.06
C TYR A 174 -22.82 5.66 0.29
N ALA A 175 -22.04 6.57 0.84
CA ALA A 175 -21.71 7.84 0.21
C ALA A 175 -20.19 7.99 0.04
N ASN A 176 -19.77 8.25 -1.19
CA ASN A 176 -18.38 8.60 -1.48
C ASN A 176 -18.31 10.08 -1.87
N VAL A 177 -17.65 10.89 -1.05
CA VAL A 177 -17.45 12.31 -1.32
C VAL A 177 -16.34 12.47 -2.35
N VAL A 178 -16.68 13.09 -3.48
CA VAL A 178 -15.70 13.40 -4.54
C VAL A 178 -14.86 14.59 -4.09
N ARG A 179 -13.54 14.41 -4.02
CA ARG A 179 -12.62 15.47 -3.59
C ARG A 179 -12.61 16.64 -4.57
N ASP A 180 -12.45 17.83 -4.02
CA ASP A 180 -12.31 19.05 -4.83
C ASP A 180 -11.17 18.92 -5.84
N GLY A 181 -11.39 19.42 -7.05
CA GLY A 181 -10.46 19.32 -8.16
C GLY A 181 -10.36 17.94 -8.80
N SER A 182 -11.21 16.99 -8.37
CA SER A 182 -11.30 15.66 -8.96
C SER A 182 -12.64 15.45 -9.65
N VAL A 183 -12.67 14.52 -10.60
CA VAL A 183 -13.90 14.04 -11.24
C VAL A 183 -14.01 12.53 -11.04
N ALA A 184 -15.11 12.08 -10.47
CA ALA A 184 -15.46 10.66 -10.42
C ALA A 184 -16.25 10.30 -11.68
N SER A 185 -16.01 9.13 -12.24
CA SER A 185 -16.70 8.63 -13.42
C SER A 185 -16.88 7.11 -13.35
N HIS A 186 -17.85 6.59 -14.10
CA HIS A 186 -18.15 5.16 -14.20
C HIS A 186 -18.36 4.47 -12.84
N PRO A 187 -19.13 5.08 -11.92
CA PRO A 187 -19.37 4.44 -10.63
C PRO A 187 -20.20 3.17 -10.82
N SER A 188 -19.79 2.11 -10.15
CA SER A 188 -20.49 0.84 -10.13
C SER A 188 -20.39 0.20 -8.76
N ALA A 189 -21.38 -0.57 -8.37
CA ALA A 189 -21.36 -1.29 -7.11
C ALA A 189 -22.13 -2.61 -7.19
N TYR A 190 -21.72 -3.56 -6.39
CA TYR A 190 -22.45 -4.82 -6.23
C TYR A 190 -22.23 -5.43 -4.85
N VAL A 191 -23.16 -6.27 -4.44
CA VAL A 191 -23.06 -7.05 -3.20
C VAL A 191 -22.09 -8.20 -3.41
N LEU A 192 -21.03 -8.27 -2.63
CA LEU A 192 -19.98 -9.29 -2.77
C LEU A 192 -20.50 -10.72 -2.58
N ASP A 193 -21.46 -10.90 -1.69
CA ASP A 193 -21.97 -12.23 -1.33
C ASP A 193 -22.92 -12.82 -2.38
N THR A 194 -23.63 -11.96 -3.12
CA THR A 194 -24.68 -12.40 -4.07
C THR A 194 -24.39 -12.03 -5.51
N GLY A 195 -23.46 -11.10 -5.75
CA GLY A 195 -23.23 -10.51 -7.08
C GLY A 195 -24.32 -9.53 -7.53
N ALA A 196 -25.31 -9.23 -6.69
CA ALA A 196 -26.41 -8.33 -7.02
C ALA A 196 -25.88 -6.92 -7.30
N GLN A 197 -26.19 -6.39 -8.50
CA GLN A 197 -25.79 -5.05 -8.91
C GLN A 197 -26.59 -3.99 -8.14
N LEU A 198 -25.92 -2.91 -7.74
CA LEU A 198 -26.51 -1.76 -7.08
C LEU A 198 -26.39 -0.54 -7.98
N LYS A 199 -27.38 0.34 -7.91
CA LYS A 199 -27.39 1.58 -8.68
C LYS A 199 -26.53 2.62 -7.96
N ALA A 200 -25.50 3.11 -8.62
CA ALA A 200 -24.75 4.29 -8.18
C ALA A 200 -25.36 5.55 -8.80
N THR A 201 -25.49 6.62 -8.01
CA THR A 201 -26.06 7.89 -8.46
C THR A 201 -25.19 9.04 -7.92
N GLU A 202 -24.83 9.96 -8.80
CA GLU A 202 -24.15 11.20 -8.39
C GLU A 202 -25.20 12.26 -7.98
N MET A 203 -24.97 12.93 -6.85
CA MET A 203 -25.80 14.00 -6.33
C MET A 203 -24.99 14.98 -5.48
N SER A 204 -25.57 16.11 -5.11
CA SER A 204 -25.01 17.00 -4.11
C SER A 204 -25.28 16.50 -2.68
N GLY A 205 -24.48 16.95 -1.72
CA GLY A 205 -24.76 16.68 -0.30
C GLY A 205 -26.11 17.19 0.16
N ALA A 206 -26.60 18.31 -0.40
CA ALA A 206 -27.94 18.82 -0.13
C ALA A 206 -29.04 17.88 -0.65
N GLU A 207 -28.91 17.34 -1.85
CA GLU A 207 -29.85 16.36 -2.41
C GLU A 207 -29.82 15.05 -1.61
N MET A 208 -28.63 14.62 -1.19
CA MET A 208 -28.48 13.45 -0.32
C MET A 208 -29.19 13.66 1.01
N ALA A 209 -28.99 14.82 1.66
CA ALA A 209 -29.63 15.13 2.92
C ALA A 209 -31.17 15.22 2.81
N ALA A 210 -31.70 15.64 1.66
CA ALA A 210 -33.13 15.67 1.37
C ALA A 210 -33.71 14.29 1.01
N SER A 211 -32.85 13.31 0.73
CA SER A 211 -33.26 11.96 0.40
C SER A 211 -33.62 11.15 1.65
N LYS A 212 -34.18 9.95 1.44
CA LYS A 212 -34.41 8.97 2.52
C LYS A 212 -33.21 8.03 2.74
N ILE A 213 -32.06 8.36 2.19
CA ILE A 213 -30.87 7.53 2.27
C ILE A 213 -30.13 7.87 3.56
N ASN A 214 -30.02 6.89 4.44
CA ASN A 214 -29.23 6.98 5.66
C ASN A 214 -27.86 6.33 5.43
N THR A 215 -26.83 7.14 5.33
CA THR A 215 -25.43 6.67 5.21
C THR A 215 -24.71 6.59 6.55
N GLY A 216 -25.38 7.03 7.63
CA GLY A 216 -24.78 7.15 8.96
C GLY A 216 -23.76 8.30 9.07
N GLU A 217 -23.62 9.12 8.04
CA GLU A 217 -22.64 10.22 7.97
C GLU A 217 -23.33 11.51 7.50
N THR A 218 -22.79 12.64 7.96
CA THR A 218 -23.20 13.97 7.48
C THR A 218 -22.21 14.44 6.42
N VAL A 219 -22.72 14.89 5.30
CA VAL A 219 -21.94 15.40 4.17
C VAL A 219 -22.18 16.89 4.00
N ASP A 220 -21.14 17.65 3.63
CA ASP A 220 -21.28 19.07 3.28
C ASP A 220 -22.33 19.22 2.17
N PRO A 221 -23.33 20.09 2.32
CA PRO A 221 -24.37 20.29 1.32
C PRO A 221 -23.86 20.63 -0.09
N LYS A 222 -22.68 21.23 -0.19
CA LYS A 222 -22.06 21.62 -1.47
C LYS A 222 -21.18 20.53 -2.08
N ALA A 223 -20.84 19.48 -1.31
CA ALA A 223 -20.02 18.41 -1.81
C ALA A 223 -20.73 17.64 -2.93
N ARG A 224 -19.93 17.16 -3.89
CA ARG A 224 -20.38 16.15 -4.87
C ARG A 224 -20.22 14.76 -4.25
N VAL A 225 -21.23 13.93 -4.36
CA VAL A 225 -21.30 12.64 -3.70
C VAL A 225 -21.75 11.57 -4.71
N VAL A 226 -21.05 10.47 -4.74
CA VAL A 226 -21.56 9.24 -5.37
C VAL A 226 -22.26 8.42 -4.29
N VAL A 227 -23.56 8.21 -4.44
CA VAL A 227 -24.40 7.51 -3.46
C VAL A 227 -24.86 6.19 -4.02
N ILE A 228 -24.77 5.15 -3.21
CA ILE A 228 -25.14 3.77 -3.53
C ILE A 228 -26.16 3.30 -2.51
N PRO A 229 -27.47 3.36 -2.84
CA PRO A 229 -28.52 2.88 -1.95
C PRO A 229 -28.58 1.35 -1.94
N PHE A 230 -28.89 0.80 -0.78
CA PHE A 230 -29.12 -0.63 -0.57
C PHE A 230 -30.22 -0.86 0.47
N THR A 231 -30.64 -2.11 0.66
CA THR A 231 -31.59 -2.46 1.74
C THR A 231 -30.94 -2.20 3.08
N ALA A 232 -31.70 -1.55 3.98
CA ALA A 232 -31.21 -1.22 5.32
C ALA A 232 -30.70 -2.47 6.04
N VAL A 233 -29.49 -2.35 6.59
CA VAL A 233 -28.87 -3.40 7.38
C VAL A 233 -29.64 -3.59 8.67
N LYS A 234 -29.97 -4.82 9.03
CA LYS A 234 -30.62 -5.14 10.29
C LYS A 234 -29.60 -5.36 11.39
N GLU A 235 -30.04 -5.27 12.62
CA GLU A 235 -29.19 -5.54 13.78
C GLU A 235 -28.63 -6.98 13.71
N GLY A 236 -27.29 -7.09 13.88
CA GLY A 236 -26.57 -8.35 13.77
C GLY A 236 -26.30 -8.84 12.34
N GLU A 237 -26.82 -8.16 11.31
CA GLU A 237 -26.51 -8.47 9.91
C GLU A 237 -25.33 -7.63 9.40
N THR A 238 -24.72 -8.10 8.33
CA THR A 238 -23.67 -7.39 7.60
C THR A 238 -23.97 -7.39 6.11
N LEU A 239 -23.56 -6.32 5.42
CA LEU A 239 -23.63 -6.21 3.97
C LEU A 239 -22.24 -5.91 3.42
N ARG A 240 -21.71 -6.77 2.56
CA ARG A 240 -20.40 -6.58 1.92
C ARG A 240 -20.59 -6.09 0.51
N LEU A 241 -19.95 -4.96 0.21
CA LEU A 241 -20.05 -4.28 -1.07
C LEU A 241 -18.69 -4.18 -1.74
N ARG A 242 -18.64 -4.29 -3.07
CA ARG A 242 -17.55 -3.74 -3.87
C ARG A 242 -18.08 -2.55 -4.64
N ILE A 243 -17.37 -1.45 -4.51
CA ILE A 243 -17.65 -0.19 -5.17
C ILE A 243 -16.45 0.11 -6.07
N ALA A 244 -16.68 0.42 -7.33
CA ALA A 244 -15.62 0.75 -8.26
C ALA A 244 -15.92 2.08 -8.95
N GLU A 245 -14.89 2.88 -9.14
CA GLU A 245 -14.94 4.21 -9.74
C GLU A 245 -13.64 4.50 -10.49
N THR A 246 -13.70 5.45 -11.41
CA THR A 246 -12.50 6.05 -12.02
C THR A 246 -12.45 7.51 -11.62
N TYR A 247 -11.28 7.92 -11.12
CA TYR A 247 -11.00 9.31 -10.78
C TYR A 247 -10.05 9.93 -11.78
N THR A 248 -10.35 11.16 -12.20
CA THR A 248 -9.40 12.07 -12.82
C THR A 248 -9.06 13.15 -11.79
N ALA A 249 -7.79 13.22 -11.37
CA ALA A 249 -7.35 14.03 -10.25
C ALA A 249 -5.96 14.64 -10.51
N PRO A 250 -5.85 15.67 -11.38
CA PRO A 250 -4.57 16.20 -11.84
C PRO A 250 -3.72 16.83 -10.71
N ILE A 251 -4.33 17.21 -9.62
CA ILE A 251 -3.62 17.73 -8.44
C ILE A 251 -2.88 16.59 -7.72
N SER A 252 -3.51 15.41 -7.62
CA SER A 252 -3.00 14.27 -6.86
C SER A 252 -2.24 13.26 -7.72
N TYR A 253 -2.44 13.26 -9.03
CA TYR A 253 -1.84 12.30 -9.94
C TYR A 253 -1.43 12.96 -11.25
N LYS A 254 -0.14 12.93 -11.54
CA LYS A 254 0.42 13.63 -12.70
C LYS A 254 1.76 13.06 -13.16
N LEU A 255 2.17 13.45 -14.35
CA LEU A 255 3.55 13.39 -14.79
C LEU A 255 4.23 14.72 -14.43
N ASP A 256 5.39 14.66 -13.80
CA ASP A 256 6.24 15.80 -13.46
C ASP A 256 7.65 15.54 -14.05
N GLY A 257 7.95 16.19 -15.17
CA GLY A 257 9.10 15.83 -15.99
C GLY A 257 9.00 14.41 -16.53
N ASP A 258 9.92 13.53 -16.14
CA ASP A 258 9.93 12.10 -16.49
C ASP A 258 9.41 11.19 -15.35
N GLU A 259 8.96 11.78 -14.25
CA GLU A 259 8.47 11.06 -13.08
C GLU A 259 6.93 11.06 -13.01
N LEU A 260 6.35 9.89 -12.82
CA LEU A 260 5.01 9.73 -12.30
C LEU A 260 5.00 10.18 -10.84
N VAL A 261 4.05 11.04 -10.47
CA VAL A 261 3.83 11.48 -9.09
C VAL A 261 2.39 11.18 -8.71
N PHE A 262 2.22 10.37 -7.67
CA PHE A 262 0.96 10.14 -6.99
C PHE A 262 1.10 10.65 -5.56
N ASP A 263 0.41 11.76 -5.28
CA ASP A 263 0.46 12.48 -4.00
C ASP A 263 -0.96 12.56 -3.46
N ARG A 264 -1.27 11.71 -2.50
CA ARG A 264 -2.65 11.57 -2.01
C ARG A 264 -2.70 11.09 -0.57
N THR A 265 -3.54 11.73 0.20
CA THR A 265 -3.91 11.27 1.55
C THR A 265 -4.87 10.09 1.44
N LEU A 266 -4.53 8.96 2.04
CA LEU A 266 -5.31 7.73 2.05
C LEU A 266 -5.96 7.54 3.43
N GLY A 267 -7.28 7.64 3.47
CA GLY A 267 -8.03 7.67 4.75
C GLY A 267 -8.39 6.30 5.32
N ARG A 268 -8.01 5.20 4.71
CA ARG A 268 -8.41 3.85 5.15
C ARG A 268 -7.23 3.08 5.72
N PRO A 269 -7.46 2.10 6.61
CA PRO A 269 -6.36 1.32 7.21
C PRO A 269 -5.55 0.54 6.18
N ARG A 270 -6.19 0.06 5.12
CA ARG A 270 -5.58 -0.76 4.09
C ARG A 270 -5.79 -0.17 2.72
N ASN A 271 -4.69 0.13 2.10
CA ASN A 271 -4.66 0.70 0.77
C ASN A 271 -3.61 -0.02 -0.07
N ALA A 272 -3.88 -0.22 -1.33
CA ALA A 272 -2.88 -0.66 -2.28
C ALA A 272 -2.85 0.27 -3.50
N VAL A 273 -1.67 0.54 -4.01
CA VAL A 273 -1.47 1.30 -5.24
C VAL A 273 -0.74 0.43 -6.24
N VAL A 274 -1.33 0.26 -7.40
CA VAL A 274 -0.75 -0.50 -8.52
C VAL A 274 -0.26 0.48 -9.57
N LEU A 275 1.03 0.44 -9.87
CA LEU A 275 1.64 1.28 -10.91
C LEU A 275 1.11 0.91 -12.30
N PRO A 276 1.12 1.84 -13.26
CA PRO A 276 0.81 1.50 -14.65
C PRO A 276 1.85 0.52 -15.22
N SER A 277 1.48 -0.18 -16.29
CA SER A 277 2.42 -1.02 -17.01
C SER A 277 3.59 -0.18 -17.55
N GLY A 278 4.80 -0.72 -17.48
CA GLY A 278 6.01 -0.04 -17.94
C GLY A 278 6.64 0.92 -16.93
N TRP A 279 6.19 0.94 -15.68
CA TRP A 279 6.73 1.81 -14.64
C TRP A 279 7.33 1.02 -13.48
N TYR A 280 8.35 1.59 -12.82
CA TYR A 280 8.97 1.06 -11.61
C TYR A 280 9.06 2.12 -10.53
N VAL A 281 8.95 1.71 -9.28
CA VAL A 281 8.97 2.61 -8.13
C VAL A 281 10.36 3.21 -7.92
N THR A 282 10.40 4.54 -7.73
CA THR A 282 11.61 5.30 -7.40
C THR A 282 11.55 5.92 -6.02
N ALA A 283 10.35 6.22 -5.52
CA ALA A 283 10.17 6.67 -4.15
C ALA A 283 8.81 6.25 -3.60
N SER A 284 8.79 5.89 -2.33
CA SER A 284 7.60 5.75 -1.49
C SER A 284 7.93 6.32 -0.12
N ALA A 285 7.36 7.47 0.21
CA ALA A 285 7.64 8.16 1.47
C ALA A 285 6.98 7.42 2.65
N GLU A 286 5.74 6.96 2.47
CA GLU A 286 5.08 6.08 3.43
C GLU A 286 5.58 4.64 3.24
N PRO A 287 5.89 3.92 4.33
CA PRO A 287 6.33 2.53 4.25
C PRO A 287 5.29 1.62 3.61
N ALA A 288 5.72 0.81 2.64
CA ALA A 288 4.88 -0.14 1.94
C ALA A 288 5.59 -1.49 1.78
N THR A 289 4.82 -2.56 1.73
CA THR A 289 5.30 -3.81 1.14
C THR A 289 5.18 -3.72 -0.37
N VAL A 290 6.08 -4.38 -1.08
CA VAL A 290 6.15 -4.33 -2.55
C VAL A 290 6.01 -5.73 -3.09
N SER A 291 5.16 -5.89 -4.10
CA SER A 291 4.95 -7.13 -4.81
C SER A 291 4.79 -6.90 -6.31
N LEU A 292 5.00 -7.95 -7.09
CA LEU A 292 4.76 -7.95 -8.52
C LEU A 292 3.47 -8.71 -8.82
N LEU A 293 2.58 -8.10 -9.56
CA LEU A 293 1.38 -8.76 -10.06
C LEU A 293 1.73 -9.73 -11.20
N PRO A 294 0.85 -10.71 -11.51
CA PRO A 294 1.08 -11.64 -12.62
C PRO A 294 1.28 -10.98 -13.99
N ASP A 295 0.75 -9.77 -14.17
CA ASP A 295 0.90 -8.97 -15.39
C ASP A 295 2.17 -8.09 -15.40
N GLY A 296 3.04 -8.25 -14.41
CA GLY A 296 4.32 -7.53 -14.29
C GLY A 296 4.22 -6.12 -13.72
N ARG A 297 3.04 -5.66 -13.32
CA ARG A 297 2.91 -4.36 -12.63
C ARG A 297 3.33 -4.45 -11.19
N VAL A 298 3.93 -3.38 -10.69
CA VAL A 298 4.32 -3.26 -9.28
C VAL A 298 3.12 -2.83 -8.44
N ARG A 299 2.89 -3.52 -7.33
CA ARG A 299 1.88 -3.22 -6.32
C ARG A 299 2.56 -2.84 -5.02
N LEU A 300 2.18 -1.71 -4.45
CA LEU A 300 2.58 -1.25 -3.12
C LEU A 300 1.36 -1.37 -2.19
N GLU A 301 1.56 -1.96 -1.02
CA GLU A 301 0.51 -2.09 -0.01
C GLU A 301 0.90 -1.29 1.22
N TYR A 302 -0.01 -0.42 1.63
CA TYR A 302 0.10 0.47 2.77
C TYR A 302 -0.85 0.00 3.87
N TRP A 303 -0.30 -0.21 5.02
CA TRP A 303 -1.07 -0.49 6.23
C TRP A 303 -0.90 0.68 7.18
N ASP A 304 -2.00 1.35 7.51
CA ASP A 304 -2.01 2.47 8.43
C ASP A 304 -2.91 2.13 9.63
N ASP A 305 -2.29 1.95 10.77
CA ASP A 305 -2.92 1.65 12.06
C ASP A 305 -3.16 2.91 12.91
N ARG A 306 -2.76 4.09 12.39
CA ARG A 306 -2.96 5.37 13.04
C ARG A 306 -4.38 5.89 12.83
N PRO A 307 -4.91 6.73 13.74
CA PRO A 307 -6.21 7.35 13.56
C PRO A 307 -6.25 8.38 12.42
N GLU A 308 -5.11 8.98 12.08
CA GLU A 308 -4.98 9.93 10.97
C GLU A 308 -4.88 9.19 9.64
N ALA A 309 -5.15 9.91 8.57
CA ALA A 309 -4.94 9.39 7.22
C ALA A 309 -3.46 9.38 6.85
N ALA A 310 -3.02 8.38 6.08
CA ALA A 310 -1.66 8.29 5.58
C ALA A 310 -1.42 9.25 4.42
N ASP A 311 -0.37 10.07 4.49
CA ASP A 311 0.07 10.92 3.39
C ASP A 311 1.02 10.15 2.49
N VAL A 312 0.50 9.63 1.40
CA VAL A 312 1.27 8.82 0.45
C VAL A 312 1.81 9.69 -0.68
N LEU A 313 3.13 9.85 -0.69
CA LEU A 313 3.87 10.35 -1.84
C LEU A 313 4.61 9.18 -2.49
N LEU A 314 4.14 8.81 -3.67
CA LEU A 314 4.71 7.75 -4.49
C LEU A 314 5.24 8.34 -5.79
N LYS A 315 6.48 7.98 -6.16
CA LYS A 315 7.08 8.34 -7.43
C LYS A 315 7.53 7.10 -8.18
N ALA A 316 7.47 7.18 -9.50
CA ALA A 316 7.90 6.11 -10.39
C ALA A 316 8.51 6.67 -11.66
N LYS A 317 9.35 5.88 -12.32
CA LYS A 317 9.91 6.19 -13.65
C LYS A 317 9.49 5.15 -14.66
N ARG A 318 9.42 5.56 -15.91
CA ARG A 318 9.13 4.70 -17.05
C ARG A 318 10.34 3.82 -17.35
N ARG A 319 10.11 2.54 -17.58
CA ARG A 319 11.14 1.65 -18.09
C ARG A 319 11.49 2.06 -19.52
N VAL A 320 12.78 2.11 -19.81
CA VAL A 320 13.25 2.41 -21.17
C VAL A 320 13.09 1.13 -21.97
N GLU A 321 12.26 1.17 -23.01
CA GLU A 321 12.22 0.11 -24.01
C GLU A 321 13.55 0.10 -24.76
N LYS A 322 14.20 -1.07 -24.81
CA LYS A 322 15.43 -1.28 -25.59
C LYS A 322 15.09 -1.75 -26.99
#